data_8e0f013032fa4bb1cf5bd3936cc6915d
#
_entry.id   8e0f013032fa4bb1cf5bd3936cc6915d
#
_cell.length_a   1.000
_cell.length_b   1.000
_cell.length_c   1.000
_cell.angle_alpha   90.00
_cell.angle_beta   90.00
_cell.angle_gamma   90.00
#
_symmetry.space_group_name_H-M   'P 1'
#
loop_
_entity.id
_entity.type
_entity.pdbx_description
1 polymer ?
#
loop_
_entity_poly.entity_id
_entity_poly.type
_entity_poly.pdbx_seq_one_letter_code
_entity_poly.pdbx_strand_id
1 'polypeptide(L)'
;MIEFKPGMPIKEGVAAPDFTGELMDGTSITLSELQGKPVIINFWATWCGPCVKEMPAFERLKDDFGDKIGIIAVNCGDDAETVKDFVEENGYTFPVVLDEEYSISMLYPTNSIPYTVVVDAEGKVTHISTGALDADTMYERYKEALGV
;
A
#
# COMPACT_ATOMS: atom_id res chain seq x y z
N MET A 1 -14.41 0.45 -19.90
CA MET A 1 -13.25 0.47 -19.00
C MET A 1 -12.50 1.78 -19.20
N ILE A 2 -12.28 2.51 -18.12
CA ILE A 2 -11.54 3.78 -18.18
C ILE A 2 -10.05 3.46 -18.14
N GLU A 3 -9.34 3.84 -19.19
CA GLU A 3 -7.89 3.71 -19.20
C GLU A 3 -7.29 4.76 -18.27
N PHE A 4 -6.37 4.32 -17.41
CA PHE A 4 -5.59 5.23 -16.60
C PHE A 4 -4.59 5.98 -17.47
N LYS A 5 -4.52 7.30 -17.30
CA LYS A 5 -3.53 8.14 -17.98
C LYS A 5 -2.54 8.67 -16.93
N PRO A 6 -1.23 8.57 -17.16
CA PRO A 6 -0.25 9.16 -16.25
C PRO A 6 -0.57 10.63 -15.96
N GLY A 7 -0.49 11.02 -14.71
CA GLY A 7 -0.79 12.37 -14.27
C GLY A 7 -2.23 12.65 -13.90
N MET A 8 -3.14 11.69 -14.08
CA MET A 8 -4.50 11.83 -13.58
C MET A 8 -4.51 11.74 -12.05
N PRO A 9 -5.27 12.62 -11.37
CA PRO A 9 -5.38 12.53 -9.91
C PRO A 9 -6.08 11.25 -9.50
N ILE A 10 -5.60 10.65 -8.42
CA ILE A 10 -6.27 9.52 -7.77
C ILE A 10 -7.50 10.06 -7.04
N LYS A 11 -8.64 9.46 -7.23
CA LYS A 11 -9.87 9.86 -6.53
C LYS A 11 -10.84 8.70 -6.39
N GLU A 12 -11.73 8.82 -5.40
CA GLU A 12 -12.75 7.80 -5.17
C GLU A 12 -13.66 7.63 -6.38
N GLY A 13 -14.05 6.39 -6.65
CA GLY A 13 -14.92 6.03 -7.78
C GLY A 13 -14.19 5.79 -9.09
N VAL A 14 -12.90 6.09 -9.18
CA VAL A 14 -12.09 5.93 -10.39
C VAL A 14 -11.23 4.69 -10.25
N ALA A 15 -10.97 4.01 -11.35
CA ALA A 15 -10.06 2.86 -11.37
C ALA A 15 -8.66 3.29 -10.90
N ALA A 16 -8.09 2.51 -9.98
CA ALA A 16 -6.72 2.74 -9.53
C ALA A 16 -5.73 2.36 -10.65
N PRO A 17 -4.63 3.10 -10.80
CA PRO A 17 -3.60 2.72 -11.76
C PRO A 17 -3.07 1.32 -11.46
N ASP A 18 -3.05 0.46 -12.49
CA ASP A 18 -2.45 -0.85 -12.33
C ASP A 18 -0.93 -0.74 -12.31
N PHE A 19 -0.29 -1.66 -11.62
CA PHE A 19 1.17 -1.72 -11.57
C PHE A 19 1.63 -3.13 -11.23
N THR A 20 2.87 -3.42 -11.60
CA THR A 20 3.58 -4.62 -11.17
C THR A 20 4.81 -4.16 -10.39
N GLY A 21 4.95 -4.64 -9.17
CA GLY A 21 6.06 -4.28 -8.31
C GLY A 21 6.90 -5.48 -7.91
N GLU A 22 8.20 -5.23 -7.66
CA GLU A 22 9.12 -6.26 -7.20
C GLU A 22 9.02 -6.40 -5.69
N LEU A 23 8.83 -7.63 -5.22
CA LEU A 23 8.86 -7.96 -3.80
C LEU A 23 10.30 -8.23 -3.36
N MET A 24 10.52 -8.23 -2.04
CA MET A 24 11.87 -8.39 -1.47
C MET A 24 12.54 -9.72 -1.77
N ASP A 25 11.75 -10.76 -2.10
CA ASP A 25 12.27 -12.08 -2.44
C ASP A 25 12.57 -12.24 -3.94
N GLY A 26 12.43 -11.18 -4.71
CA GLY A 26 12.66 -11.20 -6.15
C GLY A 26 11.46 -11.59 -7.00
N THR A 27 10.36 -12.03 -6.39
CA THR A 27 9.11 -12.26 -7.11
C THR A 27 8.38 -10.93 -7.33
N SER A 28 7.27 -10.94 -8.05
CA SER A 28 6.51 -9.73 -8.32
C SER A 28 5.05 -9.87 -7.91
N ILE A 29 4.40 -8.72 -7.72
CA ILE A 29 2.97 -8.62 -7.43
C ILE A 29 2.34 -7.60 -8.38
N THR A 30 1.18 -7.94 -8.92
CA THR A 30 0.43 -7.06 -9.85
C THR A 30 -0.91 -6.73 -9.21
N LEU A 31 -1.23 -5.43 -9.12
CA LEU A 31 -2.47 -5.00 -8.47
C LEU A 31 -3.70 -5.63 -9.11
N SER A 32 -3.80 -5.65 -10.44
CA SER A 32 -4.97 -6.20 -11.13
C SER A 32 -5.18 -7.69 -10.90
N GLU A 33 -4.14 -8.43 -10.54
CA GLU A 33 -4.27 -9.86 -10.23
C GLU A 33 -4.90 -10.11 -8.86
N LEU A 34 -5.05 -9.07 -8.04
CA LEU A 34 -5.70 -9.15 -6.73
C LEU A 34 -7.19 -8.79 -6.78
N GLN A 35 -7.76 -8.56 -7.97
CA GLN A 35 -9.19 -8.30 -8.09
C GLN A 35 -10.01 -9.46 -7.55
N GLY A 36 -11.18 -9.15 -7.00
CA GLY A 36 -12.03 -10.11 -6.31
C GLY A 36 -12.02 -9.90 -4.80
N LYS A 37 -11.16 -9.04 -4.29
CA LYS A 37 -11.10 -8.67 -2.87
C LYS A 37 -10.61 -7.23 -2.73
N PRO A 38 -10.94 -6.55 -1.62
CA PRO A 38 -10.43 -5.21 -1.39
C PRO A 38 -8.91 -5.24 -1.12
N VAL A 39 -8.21 -4.20 -1.57
CA VAL A 39 -6.76 -4.09 -1.42
C VAL A 39 -6.42 -2.72 -0.84
N ILE A 40 -5.51 -2.71 0.12
CA ILE A 40 -4.94 -1.48 0.65
C ILE A 40 -3.52 -1.31 0.10
N ILE A 41 -3.25 -0.13 -0.45
CA ILE A 41 -1.96 0.25 -1.03
C ILE A 41 -1.42 1.39 -0.17
N ASN A 42 -0.25 1.18 0.42
CA ASN A 42 0.37 2.19 1.28
C ASN A 42 1.74 2.57 0.75
N PHE A 43 1.99 3.86 0.64
CA PHE A 43 3.28 4.42 0.21
C PHE A 43 4.02 4.92 1.45
N TRP A 44 5.23 4.43 1.67
CA TRP A 44 5.98 4.66 2.91
C TRP A 44 7.49 4.72 2.67
N ALA A 45 8.23 5.12 3.68
CA ALA A 45 9.70 5.08 3.67
C ALA A 45 10.22 4.81 5.08
N THR A 46 11.40 4.25 5.19
CA THR A 46 12.00 3.91 6.50
C THR A 46 12.30 5.14 7.35
N TRP A 47 12.53 6.28 6.72
CA TRP A 47 12.80 7.56 7.41
C TRP A 47 11.55 8.35 7.77
N CYS A 48 10.38 7.87 7.41
CA CYS A 48 9.11 8.54 7.67
C CYS A 48 8.54 8.07 9.01
N GLY A 49 8.59 8.94 10.03
CA GLY A 49 8.11 8.61 11.37
C GLY A 49 6.66 8.11 11.42
N PRO A 50 5.69 8.87 10.89
CA PRO A 50 4.29 8.42 10.88
C PRO A 50 4.08 7.14 10.10
N CYS A 51 4.83 6.91 9.00
CA CYS A 51 4.77 5.65 8.25
C CYS A 51 5.14 4.47 9.13
N VAL A 52 6.27 4.58 9.81
CA VAL A 52 6.81 3.52 10.66
C VAL A 52 5.85 3.24 11.83
N LYS A 53 5.28 4.29 12.39
CA LYS A 53 4.38 4.19 13.53
C LYS A 53 3.11 3.40 13.22
N GLU A 54 2.57 3.51 12.00
CA GLU A 54 1.35 2.80 11.62
C GLU A 54 1.57 1.37 11.10
N MET A 55 2.81 1.00 10.79
CA MET A 55 3.13 -0.31 10.20
C MET A 55 2.56 -1.52 10.94
N PRO A 56 2.54 -1.55 12.28
CA PRO A 56 1.92 -2.68 12.98
C PRO A 56 0.45 -2.91 12.61
N ALA A 57 -0.26 -1.86 12.16
CA ALA A 57 -1.65 -1.99 11.74
C ALA A 57 -1.78 -2.91 10.51
N PHE A 58 -0.83 -2.85 9.57
CA PHE A 58 -0.86 -3.69 8.37
C PHE A 58 -0.61 -5.16 8.71
N GLU A 59 0.32 -5.43 9.59
CA GLU A 59 0.58 -6.80 10.04
C GLU A 59 -0.64 -7.38 10.74
N ARG A 60 -1.28 -6.58 11.60
CA ARG A 60 -2.50 -6.98 12.28
C ARG A 60 -3.66 -7.24 11.32
N LEU A 61 -3.82 -6.41 10.29
CA LEU A 61 -4.83 -6.62 9.25
C LEU A 61 -4.59 -7.93 8.51
N LYS A 62 -3.33 -8.22 8.19
CA LYS A 62 -2.95 -9.47 7.54
C LYS A 62 -3.28 -10.67 8.42
N ASP A 63 -2.93 -10.60 9.70
CA ASP A 63 -3.19 -11.68 10.65
C ASP A 63 -4.69 -11.94 10.84
N ASP A 64 -5.48 -10.88 10.90
CA ASP A 64 -6.91 -10.99 11.21
C ASP A 64 -7.74 -11.39 9.98
N PHE A 65 -7.37 -10.95 8.77
CA PHE A 65 -8.20 -11.13 7.58
C PHE A 65 -7.58 -12.00 6.49
N GLY A 66 -6.27 -12.22 6.52
CA GLY A 66 -5.59 -13.15 5.60
C GLY A 66 -5.96 -12.91 4.12
N ASP A 67 -6.44 -13.96 3.48
CA ASP A 67 -6.77 -13.95 2.05
C ASP A 67 -8.01 -13.12 1.69
N LYS A 68 -8.74 -12.62 2.67
CA LYS A 68 -9.93 -11.79 2.43
C LYS A 68 -9.58 -10.40 1.95
N ILE A 69 -8.34 -9.97 2.13
CA ILE A 69 -7.86 -8.65 1.70
C ILE A 69 -6.50 -8.79 1.03
N GLY A 70 -6.12 -7.76 0.25
CA GLY A 70 -4.77 -7.61 -0.25
C GLY A 70 -4.09 -6.45 0.45
N ILE A 71 -2.79 -6.57 0.70
CA ILE A 71 -1.98 -5.49 1.26
C ILE A 71 -0.75 -5.33 0.38
N ILE A 72 -0.49 -4.11 -0.08
CA ILE A 72 0.71 -3.80 -0.83
C ILE A 72 1.34 -2.55 -0.22
N ALA A 73 2.47 -2.72 0.46
CA ALA A 73 3.21 -1.61 1.04
C ALA A 73 4.35 -1.23 0.09
N VAL A 74 4.21 -0.10 -0.59
CA VAL A 74 5.19 0.36 -1.59
C VAL A 74 6.21 1.25 -0.90
N ASN A 75 7.44 0.79 -0.81
CA ASN A 75 8.53 1.59 -0.24
C ASN A 75 9.06 2.55 -1.30
N CYS A 76 9.06 3.84 -0.97
CA CYS A 76 9.43 4.91 -1.88
C CYS A 76 10.89 5.31 -1.69
N GLY A 77 11.74 4.89 -2.59
CA GLY A 77 13.08 5.43 -2.74
C GLY A 77 14.19 4.88 -1.85
N ASP A 78 13.89 4.06 -0.85
CA ASP A 78 14.96 3.40 -0.09
C ASP A 78 15.58 2.28 -0.92
N ASP A 79 16.86 1.97 -0.67
CA ASP A 79 17.46 0.84 -1.34
C ASP A 79 16.96 -0.49 -0.76
N ALA A 80 17.11 -1.56 -1.52
CA ALA A 80 16.58 -2.87 -1.15
C ALA A 80 17.12 -3.38 0.19
N GLU A 81 18.40 -3.16 0.46
CA GLU A 81 19.02 -3.62 1.71
C GLU A 81 18.42 -2.92 2.93
N THR A 82 18.25 -1.61 2.84
CA THR A 82 17.63 -0.82 3.91
C THR A 82 16.21 -1.30 4.21
N VAL A 83 15.42 -1.57 3.18
CA VAL A 83 14.05 -2.05 3.33
C VAL A 83 14.03 -3.44 3.96
N LYS A 84 14.87 -4.35 3.47
CA LYS A 84 14.96 -5.72 4.00
C LYS A 84 15.35 -5.74 5.47
N ASP A 85 16.35 -4.96 5.84
CA ASP A 85 16.79 -4.87 7.24
C ASP A 85 15.67 -4.35 8.14
N PHE A 86 14.97 -3.30 7.70
CA PHE A 86 13.85 -2.74 8.45
C PHE A 86 12.73 -3.77 8.65
N VAL A 87 12.33 -4.46 7.60
CA VAL A 87 11.24 -5.44 7.65
C VAL A 87 11.60 -6.61 8.54
N GLU A 88 12.84 -7.11 8.44
CA GLU A 88 13.32 -8.22 9.26
C GLU A 88 13.41 -7.85 10.73
N GLU A 89 13.93 -6.66 11.05
CA GLU A 89 14.04 -6.18 12.43
C GLU A 89 12.67 -6.07 13.10
N ASN A 90 11.63 -5.71 12.35
CA ASN A 90 10.28 -5.55 12.87
C ASN A 90 9.42 -6.81 12.76
N GLY A 91 9.90 -7.84 12.06
CA GLY A 91 9.16 -9.09 11.90
C GLY A 91 7.92 -8.98 11.02
N TYR A 92 7.87 -8.02 10.11
CA TYR A 92 6.72 -7.86 9.22
C TYR A 92 6.69 -8.90 8.12
N THR A 93 5.48 -9.40 7.81
CA THR A 93 5.26 -10.45 6.80
C THR A 93 4.31 -10.02 5.68
N PHE A 94 3.70 -8.83 5.77
CA PHE A 94 2.86 -8.32 4.68
C PHE A 94 3.72 -7.99 3.46
N PRO A 95 3.13 -8.04 2.23
CA PRO A 95 3.90 -7.77 1.01
C PRO A 95 4.46 -6.35 0.97
N VAL A 96 5.76 -6.25 0.73
CA VAL A 96 6.47 -4.97 0.59
C VAL A 96 7.08 -4.91 -0.80
N VAL A 97 6.73 -3.87 -1.53
CA VAL A 97 7.22 -3.61 -2.88
C VAL A 97 8.36 -2.60 -2.83
N LEU A 98 9.42 -2.90 -3.56
CA LEU A 98 10.57 -2.01 -3.71
C LEU A 98 10.32 -1.05 -4.87
N ASP A 99 10.34 0.25 -4.60
CA ASP A 99 10.14 1.28 -5.61
C ASP A 99 11.27 2.30 -5.55
N GLU A 100 12.50 1.80 -5.67
CA GLU A 100 13.72 2.60 -5.53
C GLU A 100 13.76 3.80 -6.49
N GLU A 101 13.24 3.63 -7.69
CA GLU A 101 13.23 4.67 -8.71
C GLU A 101 11.90 5.43 -8.84
N TYR A 102 10.97 5.23 -7.91
CA TYR A 102 9.67 5.93 -7.87
C TYR A 102 8.74 5.65 -9.05
N SER A 103 8.95 4.59 -9.82
CA SER A 103 8.13 4.30 -11.01
C SER A 103 6.67 4.01 -10.66
N ILE A 104 6.41 3.35 -9.54
CA ILE A 104 5.04 3.11 -9.06
C ILE A 104 4.50 4.37 -8.38
N SER A 105 5.32 5.01 -7.56
CA SER A 105 4.93 6.22 -6.84
C SER A 105 4.48 7.33 -7.78
N MET A 106 5.08 7.44 -8.97
CA MET A 106 4.70 8.42 -9.97
C MET A 106 3.28 8.21 -10.51
N LEU A 107 2.77 6.99 -10.45
CA LEU A 107 1.40 6.67 -10.85
C LEU A 107 0.36 7.10 -9.81
N TYR A 108 0.81 7.31 -8.57
CA TYR A 108 -0.03 7.68 -7.44
C TYR A 108 0.50 8.99 -6.85
N PRO A 109 0.38 10.12 -7.58
CA PRO A 109 1.01 11.38 -7.15
C PRO A 109 0.47 11.88 -5.82
N THR A 110 1.40 12.21 -4.93
CA THR A 110 1.09 12.78 -3.62
C THR A 110 2.21 13.70 -3.17
N ASN A 111 1.89 14.65 -2.30
CA ASN A 111 2.87 15.58 -1.73
C ASN A 111 3.45 15.08 -0.41
N SER A 112 2.90 14.01 0.14
CA SER A 112 3.32 13.54 1.47
C SER A 112 3.06 12.06 1.63
N ILE A 113 3.86 11.43 2.49
CA ILE A 113 3.68 10.05 2.94
C ILE A 113 3.50 10.05 4.47
N PRO A 114 2.83 9.07 5.08
CA PRO A 114 2.24 7.92 4.40
C PRO A 114 1.03 8.34 3.56
N TYR A 115 0.91 7.73 2.39
CA TYR A 115 -0.21 7.93 1.49
C TYR A 115 -0.87 6.57 1.27
N THR A 116 -2.18 6.49 1.53
CA THR A 116 -2.88 5.22 1.52
C THR A 116 -4.09 5.29 0.60
N VAL A 117 -4.20 4.29 -0.26
CA VAL A 117 -5.31 4.14 -1.20
C VAL A 117 -5.93 2.76 -0.99
N VAL A 118 -7.23 2.71 -0.80
CA VAL A 118 -7.97 1.45 -0.73
C VAL A 118 -8.79 1.30 -2.01
N VAL A 119 -8.75 0.11 -2.59
CA VAL A 119 -9.53 -0.24 -3.77
C VAL A 119 -10.49 -1.37 -3.44
N ASP A 120 -11.63 -1.39 -4.14
CA ASP A 120 -12.61 -2.47 -3.98
C ASP A 120 -12.23 -3.70 -4.81
N ALA A 121 -13.09 -4.72 -4.77
CA ALA A 121 -12.86 -5.97 -5.49
C ALA A 121 -12.75 -5.78 -7.02
N GLU A 122 -13.23 -4.66 -7.53
CA GLU A 122 -13.22 -4.34 -8.96
C GLU A 122 -12.06 -3.41 -9.35
N GLY A 123 -11.23 -3.02 -8.38
CA GLY A 123 -10.07 -2.16 -8.63
C GLY A 123 -10.38 -0.67 -8.62
N LYS A 124 -11.55 -0.27 -8.14
CA LYS A 124 -11.91 1.15 -8.02
C LYS A 124 -11.50 1.70 -6.67
N VAL A 125 -11.00 2.92 -6.65
CA VAL A 125 -10.62 3.60 -5.43
C VAL A 125 -11.85 3.88 -4.58
N THR A 126 -11.81 3.46 -3.31
CA THR A 126 -12.90 3.69 -2.35
C THR A 126 -12.48 4.59 -1.18
N HIS A 127 -11.18 4.73 -0.94
CA HIS A 127 -10.68 5.52 0.18
C HIS A 127 -9.28 6.03 -0.12
N ILE A 128 -9.01 7.27 0.28
CA ILE A 128 -7.70 7.90 0.16
C ILE A 128 -7.41 8.63 1.47
N SER A 129 -6.21 8.44 2.01
CA SER A 129 -5.78 9.19 3.18
C SER A 129 -4.29 9.52 3.12
N THR A 130 -3.90 10.62 3.76
CA THR A 130 -2.51 11.02 3.94
C THR A 130 -2.25 11.22 5.42
N GLY A 131 -1.01 10.93 5.84
CA GLY A 131 -0.66 10.97 7.24
C GLY A 131 -1.18 9.75 8.00
N ALA A 132 -0.81 9.65 9.27
CA ALA A 132 -1.24 8.54 10.12
C ALA A 132 -1.25 8.95 11.57
N LEU A 133 -2.17 8.35 12.31
CA LEU A 133 -2.21 8.37 13.76
C LEU A 133 -1.54 7.10 14.29
N ASP A 134 -1.83 6.71 15.52
CA ASP A 134 -1.28 5.47 16.07
C ASP A 134 -1.80 4.22 15.35
N ALA A 135 -1.09 3.10 15.55
CA ALA A 135 -1.42 1.86 14.86
C ALA A 135 -2.83 1.34 15.16
N ASP A 136 -3.28 1.45 16.41
CA ASP A 136 -4.62 0.97 16.79
C ASP A 136 -5.71 1.76 16.08
N THR A 137 -5.57 3.08 16.01
CA THR A 137 -6.52 3.95 15.31
C THR A 137 -6.52 3.66 13.81
N MET A 138 -5.33 3.51 13.22
CA MET A 138 -5.23 3.24 11.79
C MET A 138 -5.75 1.86 11.44
N TYR A 139 -5.54 0.86 12.29
CA TYR A 139 -6.12 -0.47 12.09
C TYR A 139 -7.65 -0.38 11.94
N GLU A 140 -8.33 0.32 12.86
CA GLU A 140 -9.78 0.45 12.80
C GLU A 140 -10.25 1.22 11.55
N ARG A 141 -9.55 2.29 11.20
CA ARG A 141 -9.87 3.08 10.01
C ARG A 141 -9.71 2.28 8.73
N TYR A 142 -8.62 1.55 8.60
CA TYR A 142 -8.34 0.74 7.40
C TYR A 142 -9.29 -0.46 7.31
N LYS A 143 -9.59 -1.07 8.45
CA LYS A 143 -10.57 -2.15 8.51
C LYS A 143 -11.92 -1.68 7.97
N GLU A 144 -12.39 -0.51 8.42
CA GLU A 144 -13.63 0.08 7.94
C GLU A 144 -13.56 0.41 6.44
N ALA A 145 -12.47 1.01 5.99
CA ALA A 145 -12.27 1.36 4.59
C ALA A 145 -12.24 0.12 3.68
N LEU A 146 -11.69 -0.98 4.16
CA LEU A 146 -11.66 -2.25 3.45
C LEU A 146 -13.01 -2.97 3.46
N GLY A 147 -13.91 -2.60 4.35
CA GLY A 147 -15.23 -3.22 4.46
C GLY A 147 -15.23 -4.58 5.14
N VAL A 148 -14.28 -4.82 6.01
CA VAL A 148 -14.13 -6.13 6.69
C VAL A 148 -14.33 -6.04 8.20
#